data_71f40782c0eb2085e695fc66827c5269
#
_entry.id   71f40782c0eb2085e695fc66827c5269
#
_cell.length_a   1.000
_cell.length_b   1.000
_cell.length_c   1.000
_cell.angle_alpha   90.00
_cell.angle_beta   90.00
_cell.angle_gamma   90.00
#
_symmetry.space_group_name_H-M   'P 1'
#
loop_
_entity.id
_entity.type
_entity.pdbx_description
1 polymer ?
#
loop_
_entity_poly.entity_id
_entity_poly.type
_entity_poly.pdbx_seq_one_letter_code
_entity_poly.pdbx_strand_id
1 'polypeptide(L)'
;VRLATYCGYPDAERDKRIMEINFGDWEMKPFEQNEDPRLQEWYADYINVAATGGESFAMQYRRVSQFLDELKKKPYTRVAIFAHGGVLICAQLYARILKAEEAFDALTPYGGIVRINLDKE
;
A
#
# COMPACT_ATOMS: atom_id res chain seq x y z
N VAL A 1 -11.09 2.21 8.22
CA VAL A 1 -12.34 2.85 8.66
C VAL A 1 -12.41 2.93 10.17
N ARG A 2 -12.19 1.82 10.85
CA ARG A 2 -12.25 1.83 12.32
C ARG A 2 -11.21 2.75 12.94
N LEU A 3 -9.98 2.73 12.39
CA LEU A 3 -8.91 3.56 12.93
C LEU A 3 -9.24 5.04 12.75
N ALA A 4 -9.75 5.42 11.58
CA ALA A 4 -10.12 6.81 11.33
C ALA A 4 -11.19 7.28 12.31
N THR A 5 -12.20 6.45 12.54
CA THR A 5 -13.27 6.76 13.48
C THR A 5 -12.72 6.90 14.90
N TYR A 6 -11.85 5.98 15.30
CA TYR A 6 -11.22 6.02 16.62
C TYR A 6 -10.43 7.32 16.84
N CYS A 7 -9.75 7.78 15.79
CA CYS A 7 -8.96 9.00 15.85
C CYS A 7 -9.78 10.29 15.68
N GLY A 8 -11.09 10.18 15.59
CA GLY A 8 -11.96 11.35 15.53
C GLY A 8 -12.38 11.77 14.12
N TYR A 9 -12.23 10.89 13.12
CA TYR A 9 -12.56 11.19 11.73
C TYR A 9 -13.56 10.18 11.16
N PRO A 10 -14.78 10.10 11.72
CA PRO A 10 -15.75 9.11 11.25
C PRO A 10 -16.22 9.37 9.81
N ASP A 11 -16.10 10.61 9.34
CA ASP A 11 -16.54 10.99 8.00
C ASP A 11 -15.40 11.09 6.99
N ALA A 12 -14.25 10.49 7.29
CA ALA A 12 -13.12 10.47 6.35
C ALA A 12 -13.56 9.88 5.01
N GLU A 13 -13.12 10.50 3.92
CA GLU A 13 -13.41 10.00 2.58
C GLU A 13 -12.69 8.66 2.35
N ARG A 14 -13.29 7.80 1.53
CA ARG A 14 -12.72 6.51 1.18
C ARG A 14 -12.28 6.53 -0.27
N ASP A 15 -11.15 5.88 -0.55
CA ASP A 15 -10.63 5.79 -1.91
C ASP A 15 -10.07 4.39 -2.14
N LYS A 16 -10.55 3.73 -3.19
CA LYS A 16 -10.14 2.37 -3.50
C LYS A 16 -8.67 2.27 -3.87
N ARG A 17 -8.07 3.37 -4.33
CA ARG A 17 -6.66 3.37 -4.74
C ARG A 17 -5.70 3.17 -3.55
N ILE A 18 -6.17 3.35 -2.33
CA ILE A 18 -5.34 3.15 -1.13
C ILE A 18 -5.79 1.94 -0.32
N MET A 19 -6.46 0.98 -0.93
CA MET A 19 -6.74 -0.30 -0.31
C MET A 19 -5.46 -1.14 -0.27
N GLU A 20 -5.41 -2.05 0.69
CA GLU A 20 -4.28 -2.98 0.75
C GLU A 20 -4.22 -3.83 -0.52
N ILE A 21 -3.05 -4.42 -0.78
CA ILE A 21 -2.85 -5.24 -1.96
C ILE A 21 -3.88 -6.37 -2.03
N ASN A 22 -4.36 -6.64 -3.24
CA ASN A 22 -5.31 -7.72 -3.47
C ASN A 22 -4.53 -9.00 -3.78
N PHE A 23 -4.60 -9.98 -2.88
CA PHE A 23 -3.95 -11.26 -3.07
C PHE A 23 -4.82 -12.27 -3.84
N GLY A 24 -5.99 -11.85 -4.31
CA GLY A 24 -6.83 -12.71 -5.13
C GLY A 24 -7.16 -14.03 -4.46
N ASP A 25 -6.82 -15.14 -5.13
CA ASP A 25 -7.13 -16.48 -4.63
C ASP A 25 -6.35 -16.85 -3.37
N TRP A 26 -5.33 -16.06 -3.02
CA TRP A 26 -4.52 -16.34 -1.83
C TRP A 26 -5.02 -15.65 -0.58
N GLU A 27 -6.10 -14.88 -0.68
CA GLU A 27 -6.70 -14.21 0.47
C GLU A 27 -7.15 -15.24 1.50
N MET A 28 -6.94 -14.93 2.77
CA MET A 28 -7.38 -15.77 3.88
C MET A 28 -6.74 -17.17 3.93
N LYS A 29 -5.65 -17.38 3.17
CA LYS A 29 -4.98 -18.68 3.11
C LYS A 29 -3.53 -18.52 3.60
N PRO A 30 -3.09 -19.28 4.61
CA PRO A 30 -1.69 -19.24 5.04
C PRO A 30 -0.76 -19.67 3.91
N PHE A 31 0.38 -19.00 3.79
CA PHE A 31 1.32 -19.29 2.71
C PHE A 31 1.84 -20.75 2.76
N GLU A 32 2.05 -21.30 3.94
CA GLU A 32 2.54 -22.68 4.06
C GLU A 32 1.51 -23.72 3.61
N GLN A 33 0.24 -23.33 3.46
CA GLN A 33 -0.82 -24.19 2.96
C GLN A 33 -1.19 -23.89 1.51
N ASN A 34 -0.48 -22.95 0.91
CA ASN A 34 -0.76 -22.54 -0.46
C ASN A 34 0.01 -23.44 -1.44
N GLU A 35 -0.72 -24.19 -2.25
CA GLU A 35 -0.14 -25.13 -3.22
C GLU A 35 -0.14 -24.57 -4.63
N ASP A 36 -0.45 -23.30 -4.82
CA ASP A 36 -0.45 -22.67 -6.13
C ASP A 36 0.97 -22.62 -6.68
N PRO A 37 1.23 -23.21 -7.86
CA PRO A 37 2.57 -23.18 -8.44
C PRO A 37 3.10 -21.77 -8.69
N ARG A 38 2.21 -20.79 -8.84
CA ARG A 38 2.60 -19.40 -9.03
C ARG A 38 3.26 -18.80 -7.80
N LEU A 39 3.10 -19.41 -6.63
CA LEU A 39 3.67 -18.91 -5.40
C LEU A 39 5.20 -18.84 -5.47
N GLN A 40 5.84 -19.80 -6.14
CA GLN A 40 7.31 -19.80 -6.31
C GLN A 40 7.75 -18.60 -7.16
N GLU A 41 7.01 -18.31 -8.22
CA GLU A 41 7.30 -17.16 -9.06
C GLU A 41 7.14 -15.87 -8.26
N TRP A 42 6.12 -15.82 -7.42
CA TRP A 42 5.85 -14.65 -6.59
C TRP A 42 6.97 -14.42 -5.58
N TYR A 43 7.45 -15.47 -4.93
CA TYR A 43 8.59 -15.34 -4.00
C TYR A 43 9.84 -14.82 -4.70
N ALA A 44 10.04 -15.20 -5.95
CA ALA A 44 11.20 -14.77 -6.72
C ALA A 44 11.10 -13.32 -7.16
N ASP A 45 9.87 -12.83 -7.44
CA ASP A 45 9.67 -11.46 -7.95
C ASP A 45 8.27 -10.94 -7.60
N TYR A 46 8.04 -10.68 -6.31
CA TYR A 46 6.74 -10.22 -5.85
C TYR A 46 6.38 -8.83 -6.38
N ILE A 47 7.38 -8.06 -6.82
CA ILE A 47 7.14 -6.71 -7.35
C ILE A 47 6.34 -6.79 -8.64
N ASN A 48 6.72 -7.71 -9.53
CA ASN A 48 6.12 -7.80 -10.86
C ASN A 48 5.13 -8.95 -11.01
N VAL A 49 5.20 -9.96 -10.16
CA VAL A 49 4.31 -11.13 -10.26
C VAL A 49 3.10 -10.91 -9.35
N ALA A 50 1.90 -11.06 -9.92
CA ALA A 50 0.66 -10.93 -9.16
C ALA A 50 0.27 -12.27 -8.57
N ALA A 51 -0.38 -12.24 -7.40
CA ALA A 51 -1.06 -13.42 -6.87
C ALA A 51 -2.15 -13.83 -7.86
N THR A 52 -2.45 -15.12 -7.95
CA THR A 52 -3.48 -15.62 -8.86
C THR A 52 -4.81 -14.92 -8.58
N GLY A 53 -5.35 -14.25 -9.59
CA GLY A 53 -6.60 -13.51 -9.44
C GLY A 53 -6.47 -12.18 -8.73
N GLY A 54 -5.25 -11.79 -8.35
CA GLY A 54 -5.01 -10.55 -7.61
C GLY A 54 -4.09 -9.59 -8.34
N GLU A 55 -3.31 -8.85 -7.57
CA GLU A 55 -2.41 -7.84 -8.15
C GLU A 55 -0.98 -8.01 -7.66
N SER A 56 -0.03 -7.45 -8.42
CA SER A 56 1.37 -7.39 -8.03
C SER A 56 1.61 -6.14 -7.18
N PHE A 57 2.78 -6.08 -6.54
CA PHE A 57 3.16 -4.88 -5.79
C PHE A 57 3.27 -3.67 -6.73
N ALA A 58 3.78 -3.87 -7.95
CA ALA A 58 3.88 -2.78 -8.93
C ALA A 58 2.51 -2.21 -9.28
N MET A 59 1.49 -3.06 -9.37
CA MET A 59 0.13 -2.61 -9.64
C MET A 59 -0.41 -1.78 -8.48
N GLN A 60 -0.17 -2.21 -7.25
CA GLN A 60 -0.55 -1.46 -6.06
C GLN A 60 0.16 -0.11 -6.05
N TYR A 61 1.46 -0.09 -6.30
CA TYR A 61 2.24 1.14 -6.33
C TYR A 61 1.67 2.13 -7.35
N ARG A 62 1.27 1.62 -8.52
CA ARG A 62 0.71 2.48 -9.57
C ARG A 62 -0.57 3.18 -9.10
N ARG A 63 -1.50 2.43 -8.50
CA ARG A 63 -2.75 3.05 -8.06
C ARG A 63 -2.56 3.99 -6.88
N VAL A 64 -1.64 3.67 -5.97
CA VAL A 64 -1.32 4.57 -4.86
C VAL A 64 -0.67 5.84 -5.39
N SER A 65 0.23 5.72 -6.37
CA SER A 65 0.89 6.88 -6.98
C SER A 65 -0.12 7.79 -7.66
N GLN A 66 -1.13 7.23 -8.34
CA GLN A 66 -2.19 8.04 -8.96
C GLN A 66 -2.96 8.83 -7.91
N PHE A 67 -3.24 8.21 -6.77
CA PHE A 67 -3.92 8.88 -5.68
C PHE A 67 -3.08 10.05 -5.14
N LEU A 68 -1.80 9.81 -4.93
CA LEU A 68 -0.90 10.84 -4.41
C LEU A 68 -0.67 11.98 -5.42
N ASP A 69 -0.59 11.64 -6.72
CA ASP A 69 -0.48 12.67 -7.77
C ASP A 69 -1.69 13.59 -7.75
N GLU A 70 -2.88 13.03 -7.60
CA GLU A 70 -4.10 13.82 -7.52
C GLU A 70 -4.13 14.66 -6.25
N LEU A 71 -3.70 14.08 -5.14
CA LEU A 71 -3.67 14.77 -3.86
C LEU A 71 -2.75 15.99 -3.88
N LYS A 72 -1.62 15.90 -4.59
CA LYS A 72 -0.68 17.02 -4.73
C LYS A 72 -1.31 18.22 -5.41
N LYS A 73 -2.33 18.01 -6.23
CA LYS A 73 -3.01 19.09 -6.95
C LYS A 73 -4.06 19.79 -6.10
N LYS A 74 -4.37 19.27 -4.92
CA LYS A 74 -5.35 19.85 -4.02
C LYS A 74 -4.71 20.94 -3.16
N PRO A 75 -5.50 21.93 -2.73
CA PRO A 75 -4.96 23.03 -1.93
C PRO A 75 -4.80 22.70 -0.45
N TYR A 76 -4.65 21.44 -0.11
CA TYR A 76 -4.51 21.03 1.28
C TYR A 76 -3.08 21.25 1.75
N THR A 77 -2.91 21.75 2.97
CA THR A 77 -1.59 21.92 3.57
C THR A 77 -1.19 20.69 4.40
N ARG A 78 -2.19 19.93 4.87
CA ARG A 78 -1.93 18.79 5.71
C ARG A 78 -3.06 17.79 5.54
N VAL A 79 -2.69 16.52 5.28
CA VAL A 79 -3.68 15.46 5.04
C VAL A 79 -3.31 14.24 5.88
N ALA A 80 -4.31 13.65 6.54
CA ALA A 80 -4.14 12.39 7.25
C ALA A 80 -4.75 11.28 6.41
N ILE A 81 -3.99 10.21 6.20
CA ILE A 81 -4.43 9.05 5.43
C ILE A 81 -4.39 7.82 6.33
N PHE A 82 -5.53 7.14 6.43
CA PHE A 82 -5.64 5.89 7.19
C PHE A 82 -5.66 4.74 6.20
N ALA A 83 -4.60 3.94 6.20
CA ALA A 83 -4.42 2.92 5.20
C ALA A 83 -3.77 1.67 5.80
N HIS A 84 -2.99 0.97 5.01
CA HIS A 84 -2.42 -0.33 5.35
C HIS A 84 -0.92 -0.34 5.09
N GLY A 85 -0.23 -1.37 5.62
CA GLY A 85 1.22 -1.44 5.54
C GLY A 85 1.77 -1.35 4.13
N GLY A 86 1.17 -2.06 3.17
CA GLY A 86 1.61 -2.00 1.78
C GLY A 86 1.46 -0.63 1.17
N VAL A 87 0.37 0.07 1.49
CA VAL A 87 0.14 1.43 1.01
C VAL A 87 1.19 2.38 1.59
N LEU A 88 1.54 2.22 2.87
CA LEU A 88 2.57 3.05 3.49
C LEU A 88 3.93 2.85 2.84
N ILE A 89 4.26 1.61 2.46
CA ILE A 89 5.48 1.32 1.72
C ILE A 89 5.45 2.04 0.38
N CYS A 90 4.34 1.96 -0.34
CA CYS A 90 4.20 2.63 -1.63
C CYS A 90 4.38 4.14 -1.50
N ALA A 91 3.81 4.74 -0.46
CA ALA A 91 3.92 6.18 -0.23
C ALA A 91 5.37 6.58 0.03
N GLN A 92 6.11 5.78 0.80
CA GLN A 92 7.52 6.05 1.06
C GLN A 92 8.37 5.92 -0.20
N LEU A 93 8.08 4.94 -1.05
CA LEU A 93 8.75 4.79 -2.34
C LEU A 93 8.44 5.99 -3.24
N TYR A 94 7.19 6.41 -3.26
CA TYR A 94 6.75 7.57 -4.03
C TYR A 94 7.50 8.83 -3.60
N ALA A 95 7.66 9.02 -2.31
CA ALA A 95 8.35 10.19 -1.75
C ALA A 95 9.88 10.05 -1.76
N ARG A 96 10.38 8.92 -2.29
CA ARG A 96 11.83 8.61 -2.38
C ARG A 96 12.54 8.54 -1.03
N ILE A 97 11.80 8.21 0.00
CA ILE A 97 12.37 7.99 1.33
C ILE A 97 12.96 6.57 1.41
N LEU A 98 12.44 5.66 0.60
CA LEU A 98 12.72 4.24 0.65
C LEU A 98 13.10 3.74 -0.74
N LYS A 99 14.04 2.80 -0.82
CA LYS A 99 14.41 2.16 -2.08
C LYS A 99 13.61 0.87 -2.25
N ALA A 100 13.39 0.45 -3.51
CA ALA A 100 12.57 -0.71 -3.80
C ALA A 100 13.09 -1.98 -3.11
N GLU A 101 14.41 -2.17 -3.06
CA GLU A 101 14.99 -3.35 -2.43
C GLU A 101 14.82 -3.37 -0.91
N GLU A 102 14.42 -2.25 -0.30
CA GLU A 102 14.20 -2.13 1.13
C GLU A 102 12.74 -2.27 1.53
N ALA A 103 11.84 -2.40 0.54
CA ALA A 103 10.41 -2.23 0.74
C ALA A 103 9.83 -3.14 1.83
N PHE A 104 10.13 -4.43 1.80
CA PHE A 104 9.55 -5.36 2.77
C PHE A 104 10.15 -5.25 4.16
N ASP A 105 11.39 -4.78 4.25
CA ASP A 105 12.04 -4.61 5.54
C ASP A 105 11.51 -3.38 6.28
N ALA A 106 10.76 -2.53 5.57
CA ALA A 106 10.27 -1.26 6.12
C ALA A 106 8.79 -1.31 6.50
N LEU A 107 8.23 -2.51 6.69
CA LEU A 107 6.81 -2.65 7.03
C LEU A 107 6.52 -1.99 8.37
N THR A 108 5.61 -1.00 8.34
CA THR A 108 5.20 -0.27 9.53
C THR A 108 4.25 -1.13 10.37
N PRO A 109 4.46 -1.24 11.70
CA PRO A 109 3.54 -2.00 12.53
C PRO A 109 2.16 -1.34 12.62
N TYR A 110 1.17 -2.11 13.03
CA TYR A 110 -0.19 -1.58 13.22
C TYR A 110 -0.15 -0.37 14.14
N GLY A 111 -0.88 0.67 13.76
CA GLY A 111 -0.89 1.91 14.51
C GLY A 111 0.33 2.79 14.29
N GLY A 112 1.28 2.33 13.49
CA GLY A 112 2.46 3.11 13.16
C GLY A 112 2.13 4.29 12.26
N ILE A 113 2.97 5.31 12.30
CA ILE A 113 2.76 6.55 11.56
C ILE A 113 3.96 6.81 10.67
N VAL A 114 3.67 7.12 9.40
CA VAL A 114 4.68 7.55 8.44
C VAL A 114 4.32 8.95 7.97
N ARG A 115 5.31 9.83 7.95
CA ARG A 115 5.11 11.21 7.52
C ARG A 115 5.90 11.45 6.25
N ILE A 116 5.23 11.92 5.20
CA ILE A 116 5.88 12.23 3.93
C ILE A 116 5.53 13.66 3.51
N ASN A 117 6.37 14.21 2.63
CA ASN A 117 6.17 15.56 2.11
C ASN A 117 5.94 15.46 0.60
N LEU A 118 4.73 15.80 0.15
CA LEU A 118 4.35 15.72 -1.25
C LEU A 118 4.70 16.98 -2.04
N ASP A 119 5.14 18.05 -1.39
CA ASP A 119 5.52 19.27 -2.07
C ASP A 119 6.87 19.13 -2.79
N LYS A 120 7.64 18.13 -2.42
CA LYS A 120 8.94 17.89 -3.06
C LYS A 120 8.75 17.20 -4.40
N GLU A 121 9.49 17.64 -5.40
CA GLU A 121 9.49 17.01 -6.72
C GLU A 121 10.47 15.86 -6.79
#